data_70adc5604ae68660a2f98f88f43f4052
#
_entry.id   70adc5604ae68660a2f98f88f43f4052
#
_cell.length_a   1.000
_cell.length_b   1.000
_cell.length_c   1.000
_cell.angle_alpha   90.00
_cell.angle_beta   90.00
_cell.angle_gamma   90.00
#
_symmetry.space_group_name_H-M   'P 1'
#
loop_
_entity.id
_entity.type
_entity.pdbx_description
1 polymer ?
#
loop_
_entity_poly.entity_id
_entity_poly.type
_entity_poly.pdbx_seq_one_letter_code
_entity_poly.pdbx_strand_id
1 'polypeptide(L)'
;MRTIDPGKHAARRDAILAAARHCFARKGFHQTSTAAICAQAGMSPGNLFHYFPTKQAIIAAIVDQEGSETAAYFAGVQGSADAYGALLDFMDLVLALAADGDFAALALDIAAEAMRDTDIAARVARNDASLRGGLQSLLEEAAAAGQVDAALDPAQTAGWIAALIDGIFNRVAVDP
;
A
#
# COMPACT_ATOMS: atom_id res chain seq x y z
N MET A 1 24.86 -10.30 -26.57
CA MET A 1 23.79 -9.59 -25.84
C MET A 1 23.68 -10.23 -24.48
N ARG A 2 23.91 -9.49 -23.39
CA ARG A 2 23.82 -10.04 -22.02
C ARG A 2 22.31 -10.15 -21.67
N THR A 3 21.79 -11.35 -21.62
CA THR A 3 20.39 -11.62 -21.27
C THR A 3 20.16 -11.13 -19.83
N ILE A 4 19.23 -10.19 -19.63
CA ILE A 4 18.84 -9.75 -18.31
C ILE A 4 18.13 -10.93 -17.64
N ASP A 5 18.65 -11.39 -16.51
CA ASP A 5 17.99 -12.38 -15.65
C ASP A 5 16.75 -11.73 -14.98
N PRO A 6 15.51 -12.12 -15.33
CA PRO A 6 14.31 -11.47 -14.83
C PRO A 6 14.21 -11.49 -13.31
N GLY A 7 14.64 -12.57 -12.66
CA GLY A 7 14.60 -12.71 -11.20
C GLY A 7 15.56 -11.75 -10.50
N LYS A 8 16.77 -11.58 -11.03
CA LYS A 8 17.71 -10.60 -10.49
C LYS A 8 17.28 -9.17 -10.73
N HIS A 9 16.58 -8.91 -11.84
CA HIS A 9 16.05 -7.59 -12.12
C HIS A 9 14.93 -7.23 -11.13
N ALA A 10 13.97 -8.13 -10.88
CA ALA A 10 12.91 -7.95 -9.91
C ALA A 10 13.47 -7.73 -8.50
N ALA A 11 14.34 -8.60 -8.01
CA ALA A 11 14.96 -8.48 -6.70
C ALA A 11 15.71 -7.15 -6.51
N ARG A 12 16.34 -6.64 -7.56
CA ARG A 12 17.04 -5.35 -7.51
C ARG A 12 16.05 -4.18 -7.47
N ARG A 13 14.94 -4.28 -8.21
CA ARG A 13 13.87 -3.30 -8.17
C ARG A 13 13.26 -3.21 -6.77
N ASP A 14 12.99 -4.35 -6.16
CA ASP A 14 12.42 -4.43 -4.80
C ASP A 14 13.38 -3.86 -3.75
N ALA A 15 14.68 -4.12 -3.88
CA ALA A 15 15.69 -3.52 -3.00
C ALA A 15 15.73 -1.98 -3.11
N ILE A 16 15.51 -1.41 -4.30
CA ILE A 16 15.40 0.04 -4.48
C ILE A 16 14.14 0.56 -3.79
N LEU A 17 13.00 -0.11 -3.95
CA LEU A 17 11.74 0.31 -3.32
C LEU A 17 11.84 0.24 -1.79
N ALA A 18 12.43 -0.81 -1.23
CA ALA A 18 12.65 -0.92 0.21
C ALA A 18 13.55 0.20 0.75
N ALA A 19 14.64 0.51 0.06
CA ALA A 19 15.53 1.62 0.42
C ALA A 19 14.82 2.99 0.33
N ALA A 20 13.98 3.17 -0.69
CA ALA A 20 13.21 4.40 -0.88
C ALA A 20 12.15 4.58 0.21
N ARG A 21 11.40 3.51 0.56
CA ARG A 21 10.42 3.51 1.67
C ARG A 21 11.08 3.99 2.96
N HIS A 22 12.22 3.39 3.33
CA HIS A 22 12.97 3.80 4.52
C HIS A 22 13.41 5.29 4.48
N CYS A 23 13.91 5.76 3.32
CA CYS A 23 14.32 7.16 3.19
C CYS A 23 13.14 8.13 3.26
N PHE A 24 12.01 7.81 2.61
CA PHE A 24 10.81 8.65 2.61
C PHE A 24 10.18 8.70 4.00
N ALA A 25 10.02 7.58 4.67
CA ALA A 25 9.48 7.52 6.03
C ALA A 25 10.23 8.43 7.02
N ARG A 26 11.57 8.48 6.90
CA ARG A 26 12.41 9.24 7.84
C ARG A 26 12.59 10.73 7.51
N LYS A 27 12.52 11.11 6.25
CA LYS A 27 12.85 12.47 5.77
C LYS A 27 11.73 13.14 5.00
N GLY A 28 10.68 12.41 4.71
CA GLY A 28 9.63 12.82 3.78
C GLY A 28 10.08 12.72 2.32
N PHE A 29 9.09 12.66 1.43
CA PHE A 29 9.33 12.54 -0.01
C PHE A 29 10.17 13.70 -0.56
N HIS A 30 9.83 14.94 -0.23
CA HIS A 30 10.48 16.12 -0.80
C HIS A 30 11.94 16.26 -0.38
N GLN A 31 12.27 15.99 0.88
CA GLN A 31 13.63 16.13 1.41
C GLN A 31 14.54 14.94 1.07
N THR A 32 13.98 13.82 0.63
CA THR A 32 14.75 12.67 0.21
C THR A 32 15.34 12.89 -1.17
N SER A 33 16.67 12.80 -1.29
CA SER A 33 17.37 12.83 -2.58
C SER A 33 17.56 11.43 -3.16
N THR A 34 17.67 11.34 -4.50
CA THR A 34 18.03 10.07 -5.17
C THR A 34 19.40 9.56 -4.72
N ALA A 35 20.33 10.44 -4.36
CA ALA A 35 21.62 10.06 -3.79
C ALA A 35 21.48 9.35 -2.43
N ALA A 36 20.53 9.79 -1.57
CA ALA A 36 20.26 9.10 -0.31
C ALA A 36 19.67 7.70 -0.55
N ILE A 37 18.76 7.55 -1.51
CA ILE A 37 18.22 6.24 -1.90
C ILE A 37 19.31 5.33 -2.44
N CYS A 38 20.22 5.86 -3.29
CA CYS A 38 21.36 5.10 -3.82
C CYS A 38 22.28 4.60 -2.69
N ALA A 39 22.61 5.46 -1.72
CA ALA A 39 23.43 5.10 -0.57
C ALA A 39 22.76 3.99 0.27
N GLN A 40 21.46 4.12 0.54
CA GLN A 40 20.68 3.13 1.29
C GLN A 40 20.57 1.78 0.55
N ALA A 41 20.42 1.81 -0.78
CA ALA A 41 20.31 0.61 -1.62
C ALA A 41 21.67 -0.01 -2.00
N GLY A 42 22.80 0.62 -1.62
CA GLY A 42 24.13 0.15 -1.97
C GLY A 42 24.40 0.15 -3.48
N MET A 43 23.98 1.20 -4.20
CA MET A 43 24.11 1.27 -5.65
C MET A 43 24.53 2.66 -6.16
N SER A 44 25.04 2.69 -7.41
CA SER A 44 25.36 3.95 -8.08
C SER A 44 24.11 4.65 -8.62
N PRO A 45 24.12 5.99 -8.77
CA PRO A 45 23.02 6.74 -9.40
C PRO A 45 22.66 6.26 -10.80
N GLY A 46 23.64 5.94 -11.63
CA GLY A 46 23.40 5.41 -12.97
C GLY A 46 22.64 4.08 -12.96
N ASN A 47 22.89 3.24 -11.96
CA ASN A 47 22.16 1.98 -11.78
C ASN A 47 20.72 2.24 -11.32
N LEU A 48 20.50 3.16 -10.38
CA LEU A 48 19.15 3.54 -9.95
C LEU A 48 18.32 4.09 -11.11
N PHE A 49 18.85 5.02 -11.89
CA PHE A 49 18.14 5.62 -13.02
C PHE A 49 17.84 4.64 -14.16
N HIS A 50 18.54 3.52 -14.23
CA HIS A 50 18.18 2.43 -15.14
C HIS A 50 16.85 1.77 -14.76
N TYR A 51 16.51 1.70 -13.46
CA TYR A 51 15.26 1.13 -12.95
C TYR A 51 14.14 2.17 -12.83
N PHE A 52 14.49 3.35 -12.35
CA PHE A 52 13.53 4.43 -12.09
C PHE A 52 14.10 5.75 -12.59
N PRO A 53 13.54 6.32 -13.67
CA PRO A 53 14.07 7.53 -14.29
C PRO A 53 13.94 8.78 -13.40
N THR A 54 13.00 8.78 -12.44
CA THR A 54 12.76 9.90 -11.53
C THR A 54 12.42 9.41 -10.12
N LYS A 55 12.52 10.30 -9.14
CA LYS A 55 12.05 10.03 -7.77
C LYS A 55 10.52 9.81 -7.74
N GLN A 56 9.76 10.52 -8.58
CA GLN A 56 8.33 10.31 -8.76
C GLN A 56 8.01 8.89 -9.26
N ALA A 57 8.80 8.34 -10.18
CA ALA A 57 8.63 6.96 -10.63
C ALA A 57 8.85 5.94 -9.49
N ILE A 58 9.69 6.26 -8.51
CA ILE A 58 9.90 5.39 -7.35
C ILE A 58 8.69 5.40 -6.44
N ILE A 59 8.16 6.59 -6.06
CA ILE A 59 6.98 6.65 -5.18
C ILE A 59 5.74 6.07 -5.89
N ALA A 60 5.57 6.32 -7.19
CA ALA A 60 4.51 5.71 -7.98
C ALA A 60 4.57 4.17 -7.94
N ALA A 61 5.77 3.59 -8.05
CA ALA A 61 5.97 2.15 -7.98
C ALA A 61 5.73 1.59 -6.57
N ILE A 62 5.99 2.37 -5.51
CA ILE A 62 5.63 2.01 -4.14
C ILE A 62 4.10 1.92 -4.01
N VAL A 63 3.38 2.94 -4.47
CA VAL A 63 1.90 2.95 -4.44
C VAL A 63 1.31 1.78 -5.22
N ASP A 64 1.85 1.49 -6.42
CA ASP A 64 1.41 0.33 -7.22
C ASP A 64 1.67 -1.00 -6.51
N GLN A 65 2.79 -1.14 -5.81
CA GLN A 65 3.12 -2.35 -5.05
C GLN A 65 2.15 -2.54 -3.88
N GLU A 66 1.85 -1.51 -3.11
CA GLU A 66 0.87 -1.56 -2.01
C GLU A 66 -0.52 -1.96 -2.50
N GLY A 67 -0.97 -1.38 -3.61
CA GLY A 67 -2.23 -1.78 -4.23
C GLY A 67 -2.25 -3.24 -4.69
N SER A 68 -1.13 -3.73 -5.23
CA SER A 68 -0.98 -5.12 -5.66
C SER A 68 -0.97 -6.09 -4.47
N GLU A 69 -0.33 -5.71 -3.36
CA GLU A 69 -0.30 -6.51 -2.12
C GLU A 69 -1.70 -6.60 -1.50
N THR A 70 -2.44 -5.48 -1.46
CA THR A 70 -3.85 -5.45 -1.00
C THR A 70 -4.75 -6.30 -1.88
N ALA A 71 -4.64 -6.17 -3.20
CA ALA A 71 -5.42 -6.98 -4.15
C ALA A 71 -5.11 -8.48 -4.03
N ALA A 72 -3.83 -8.84 -3.83
CA ALA A 72 -3.40 -10.22 -3.62
C ALA A 72 -3.97 -10.81 -2.32
N TYR A 73 -4.04 -10.01 -1.23
CA TYR A 73 -4.67 -10.44 0.01
C TYR A 73 -6.13 -10.85 -0.25
N PHE A 74 -6.94 -9.95 -0.82
CA PHE A 74 -8.35 -10.24 -1.06
C PHE A 74 -8.56 -11.40 -2.04
N ALA A 75 -7.74 -11.51 -3.07
CA ALA A 75 -7.78 -12.66 -3.99
C ALA A 75 -7.46 -13.99 -3.27
N GLY A 76 -6.57 -13.95 -2.27
CA GLY A 76 -6.17 -15.12 -1.49
C GLY A 76 -7.24 -15.62 -0.50
N VAL A 77 -8.15 -14.74 -0.07
CA VAL A 77 -9.20 -15.07 0.92
C VAL A 77 -10.59 -15.17 0.29
N GLN A 78 -10.73 -14.87 -1.00
CA GLN A 78 -12.00 -14.97 -1.72
C GLN A 78 -12.55 -16.41 -1.69
N GLY A 79 -13.84 -16.55 -1.36
CA GLY A 79 -14.50 -17.84 -1.20
C GLY A 79 -14.13 -18.57 0.10
N SER A 80 -13.56 -17.87 1.08
CA SER A 80 -13.28 -18.42 2.40
C SER A 80 -14.57 -18.87 3.09
N ALA A 81 -14.55 -20.04 3.75
CA ALA A 81 -15.65 -20.49 4.59
C ALA A 81 -15.89 -19.57 5.80
N ASP A 82 -14.88 -18.82 6.23
CA ASP A 82 -14.93 -17.81 7.27
C ASP A 82 -14.55 -16.42 6.71
N ALA A 83 -15.47 -15.82 5.98
CA ALA A 83 -15.27 -14.50 5.39
C ALA A 83 -15.18 -13.39 6.46
N TYR A 84 -15.92 -13.53 7.56
CA TYR A 84 -15.85 -12.58 8.69
C TYR A 84 -14.49 -12.67 9.39
N GLY A 85 -13.98 -13.89 9.63
CA GLY A 85 -12.61 -14.09 10.15
C GLY A 85 -11.55 -13.46 9.24
N ALA A 86 -11.66 -13.64 7.92
CA ALA A 86 -10.75 -13.02 6.95
C ALA A 86 -10.81 -11.47 6.99
N LEU A 87 -11.99 -10.88 7.24
CA LEU A 87 -12.11 -9.44 7.44
C LEU A 87 -11.39 -8.98 8.72
N LEU A 88 -11.52 -9.72 9.83
CA LEU A 88 -10.82 -9.41 11.08
C LEU A 88 -9.30 -9.54 10.92
N ASP A 89 -8.82 -10.59 10.26
CA ASP A 89 -7.40 -10.79 9.96
C ASP A 89 -6.83 -9.63 9.13
N PHE A 90 -7.63 -9.12 8.17
CA PHE A 90 -7.25 -7.92 7.42
C PHE A 90 -7.14 -6.68 8.30
N MET A 91 -8.08 -6.49 9.23
CA MET A 91 -8.01 -5.36 10.17
C MET A 91 -6.84 -5.46 11.11
N ASP A 92 -6.49 -6.68 11.58
CA ASP A 92 -5.28 -6.91 12.39
C ASP A 92 -4.01 -6.58 11.61
N LEU A 93 -3.93 -6.93 10.32
CA LEU A 93 -2.84 -6.53 9.43
C LEU A 93 -2.75 -5.00 9.32
N VAL A 94 -3.87 -4.30 9.11
CA VAL A 94 -3.91 -2.83 9.04
C VAL A 94 -3.41 -2.20 10.35
N LEU A 95 -3.83 -2.73 11.50
CA LEU A 95 -3.38 -2.24 12.81
C LEU A 95 -1.88 -2.46 13.01
N ALA A 96 -1.35 -3.61 12.58
CA ALA A 96 0.07 -3.89 12.63
C ALA A 96 0.89 -2.94 11.74
N LEU A 97 0.39 -2.63 10.53
CA LEU A 97 1.01 -1.64 9.63
C LEU A 97 0.94 -0.22 10.19
N ALA A 98 -0.15 0.15 10.83
CA ALA A 98 -0.30 1.46 11.47
C ALA A 98 0.63 1.61 12.70
N ALA A 99 0.91 0.52 13.41
CA ALA A 99 1.86 0.51 14.52
C ALA A 99 3.34 0.60 14.05
N ASP A 100 3.62 0.34 12.77
CA ASP A 100 4.93 0.61 12.17
C ASP A 100 5.03 2.09 11.81
N GLY A 101 5.78 2.86 12.60
CA GLY A 101 5.92 4.30 12.42
C GLY A 101 6.52 4.70 11.05
N ASP A 102 7.41 3.89 10.47
CA ASP A 102 7.97 4.13 9.15
C ASP A 102 6.88 3.96 8.07
N PHE A 103 6.03 2.93 8.20
CA PHE A 103 4.92 2.71 7.27
C PHE A 103 3.85 3.80 7.39
N ALA A 104 3.45 4.15 8.61
CA ALA A 104 2.44 5.19 8.84
C ALA A 104 2.89 6.55 8.31
N ALA A 105 4.14 6.95 8.53
CA ALA A 105 4.71 8.19 7.99
C ALA A 105 4.70 8.20 6.45
N LEU A 106 5.07 7.09 5.82
CA LEU A 106 5.06 6.97 4.36
C LEU A 106 3.63 7.04 3.80
N ALA A 107 2.64 6.41 4.43
CA ALA A 107 1.24 6.47 4.02
C ALA A 107 0.71 7.91 4.01
N LEU A 108 1.03 8.69 5.04
CA LEU A 108 0.68 10.12 5.10
C LEU A 108 1.40 10.95 4.04
N ASP A 109 2.67 10.68 3.77
CA ASP A 109 3.42 11.32 2.69
C ASP A 109 2.80 11.04 1.31
N ILE A 110 2.41 9.79 1.04
CA ILE A 110 1.72 9.39 -0.21
C ILE A 110 0.39 10.14 -0.34
N ALA A 111 -0.41 10.22 0.74
CA ALA A 111 -1.67 10.96 0.74
C ALA A 111 -1.44 12.47 0.44
N ALA A 112 -0.40 13.06 1.02
CA ALA A 112 -0.03 14.46 0.76
C ALA A 112 0.44 14.68 -0.69
N GLU A 113 1.19 13.74 -1.28
CA GLU A 113 1.60 13.81 -2.68
C GLU A 113 0.42 13.63 -3.64
N ALA A 114 -0.55 12.76 -3.33
CA ALA A 114 -1.76 12.58 -4.13
C ALA A 114 -2.57 13.89 -4.29
N MET A 115 -2.47 14.81 -3.32
CA MET A 115 -3.11 16.12 -3.42
C MET A 115 -2.42 17.09 -4.41
N ARG A 116 -1.18 16.77 -4.88
CA ARG A 116 -0.35 17.64 -5.70
C ARG A 116 0.04 17.04 -7.05
N ASP A 117 0.05 15.70 -7.13
CA ASP A 117 0.44 14.94 -8.31
C ASP A 117 -0.74 14.07 -8.78
N THR A 118 -1.26 14.38 -9.98
CA THR A 118 -2.45 13.70 -10.53
C THR A 118 -2.20 12.24 -10.88
N ASP A 119 -0.96 11.83 -11.19
CA ASP A 119 -0.62 10.42 -11.44
C ASP A 119 -0.64 9.64 -10.13
N ILE A 120 -0.07 10.18 -9.06
CA ILE A 120 -0.15 9.58 -7.72
C ILE A 120 -1.60 9.52 -7.25
N ALA A 121 -2.39 10.60 -7.41
CA ALA A 121 -3.81 10.62 -7.07
C ALA A 121 -4.60 9.50 -7.77
N ALA A 122 -4.37 9.32 -9.08
CA ALA A 122 -5.05 8.27 -9.85
C ALA A 122 -4.68 6.86 -9.37
N ARG A 123 -3.43 6.63 -8.93
CA ARG A 123 -2.98 5.34 -8.36
C ARG A 123 -3.61 5.07 -7.00
N VAL A 124 -3.57 6.06 -6.11
CA VAL A 124 -4.22 5.98 -4.78
C VAL A 124 -5.73 5.71 -4.93
N ALA A 125 -6.42 6.41 -5.84
CA ALA A 125 -7.84 6.17 -6.10
C ALA A 125 -8.14 4.76 -6.62
N ARG A 126 -7.26 4.19 -7.46
CA ARG A 126 -7.41 2.78 -7.90
C ARG A 126 -7.21 1.80 -6.74
N ASN A 127 -6.21 2.05 -5.89
CA ASN A 127 -5.96 1.21 -4.72
C ASN A 127 -7.12 1.26 -3.73
N ASP A 128 -7.69 2.46 -3.47
CA ASP A 128 -8.89 2.62 -2.65
C ASP A 128 -10.10 1.89 -3.23
N ALA A 129 -10.32 1.99 -4.54
CA ALA A 129 -11.40 1.25 -5.20
C ALA A 129 -11.21 -0.27 -5.09
N SER A 130 -9.98 -0.77 -5.21
CA SER A 130 -9.64 -2.19 -5.02
C SER A 130 -9.86 -2.64 -3.57
N LEU A 131 -9.42 -1.85 -2.59
CA LEU A 131 -9.64 -2.08 -1.17
C LEU A 131 -11.12 -2.19 -0.86
N ARG A 132 -11.92 -1.18 -1.24
CA ARG A 132 -13.37 -1.18 -1.00
C ARG A 132 -14.08 -2.34 -1.68
N GLY A 133 -13.67 -2.68 -2.92
CA GLY A 133 -14.21 -3.84 -3.62
C GLY A 133 -13.94 -5.15 -2.91
N GLY A 134 -12.70 -5.35 -2.40
CA GLY A 134 -12.34 -6.53 -1.61
C GLY A 134 -13.11 -6.63 -0.29
N LEU A 135 -13.21 -5.53 0.45
CA LEU A 135 -14.00 -5.45 1.68
C LEU A 135 -15.48 -5.74 1.42
N GLN A 136 -16.06 -5.16 0.37
CA GLN A 136 -17.45 -5.41 -0.02
C GLN A 136 -17.69 -6.88 -0.31
N SER A 137 -16.82 -7.53 -1.10
CA SER A 137 -16.95 -8.96 -1.42
C SER A 137 -16.91 -9.83 -0.17
N LEU A 138 -15.99 -9.60 0.78
CA LEU A 138 -15.96 -10.33 2.04
C LEU A 138 -17.22 -10.13 2.87
N LEU A 139 -17.78 -8.90 2.92
CA LEU A 139 -19.02 -8.62 3.63
C LEU A 139 -20.21 -9.29 2.98
N GLU A 140 -20.29 -9.37 1.64
CA GLU A 140 -21.31 -10.11 0.91
C GLU A 140 -21.24 -11.61 1.20
N GLU A 141 -20.02 -12.19 1.18
CA GLU A 141 -19.78 -13.60 1.52
C GLU A 141 -20.16 -13.90 2.98
N ALA A 142 -19.76 -13.03 3.91
CA ALA A 142 -20.09 -13.16 5.35
C ALA A 142 -21.60 -13.06 5.61
N ALA A 143 -22.31 -12.16 4.91
CA ALA A 143 -23.78 -12.05 5.01
C ALA A 143 -24.46 -13.30 4.43
N ALA A 144 -24.02 -13.80 3.30
CA ALA A 144 -24.53 -15.04 2.69
C ALA A 144 -24.32 -16.27 3.60
N ALA A 145 -23.22 -16.30 4.35
CA ALA A 145 -22.91 -17.36 5.32
C ALA A 145 -23.59 -17.15 6.71
N GLY A 146 -24.33 -16.05 6.90
CA GLY A 146 -24.97 -15.73 8.17
C GLY A 146 -23.99 -15.32 9.28
N GLN A 147 -22.79 -14.91 8.93
CA GLN A 147 -21.73 -14.47 9.88
C GLN A 147 -21.89 -13.02 10.29
N VAL A 148 -22.63 -12.21 9.52
CA VAL A 148 -22.99 -10.82 9.83
C VAL A 148 -24.46 -10.60 9.55
N ASP A 149 -25.02 -9.47 10.02
CA ASP A 149 -26.43 -9.12 9.83
C ASP A 149 -26.75 -8.98 8.33
N ALA A 150 -27.75 -9.72 7.85
CA ALA A 150 -28.21 -9.68 6.47
C ALA A 150 -28.82 -8.32 6.04
N ALA A 151 -29.16 -7.45 7.00
CA ALA A 151 -29.65 -6.08 6.74
C ALA A 151 -28.50 -5.08 6.50
N LEU A 152 -27.26 -5.49 6.70
CA LEU A 152 -26.08 -4.65 6.45
C LEU A 152 -25.93 -4.38 4.94
N ASP A 153 -25.68 -3.11 4.58
CA ASP A 153 -25.28 -2.73 3.22
C ASP A 153 -23.77 -2.94 3.04
N PRO A 154 -23.31 -3.95 2.27
CA PRO A 154 -21.91 -4.27 2.15
C PRO A 154 -21.08 -3.13 1.53
N ALA A 155 -21.61 -2.42 0.53
CA ALA A 155 -20.89 -1.34 -0.15
C ALA A 155 -20.71 -0.13 0.77
N GLN A 156 -21.78 0.26 1.51
CA GLN A 156 -21.71 1.34 2.48
C GLN A 156 -20.76 0.99 3.63
N THR A 157 -20.82 -0.24 4.14
CA THR A 157 -19.97 -0.71 5.23
C THR A 157 -18.51 -0.77 4.83
N ALA A 158 -18.21 -1.24 3.62
CA ALA A 158 -16.85 -1.21 3.06
C ALA A 158 -16.30 0.23 2.98
N GLY A 159 -17.14 1.20 2.59
CA GLY A 159 -16.78 2.62 2.62
C GLY A 159 -16.47 3.14 4.03
N TRP A 160 -17.26 2.73 5.02
CA TRP A 160 -16.99 3.08 6.43
C TRP A 160 -15.70 2.47 6.96
N ILE A 161 -15.42 1.20 6.63
CA ILE A 161 -14.19 0.52 7.04
C ILE A 161 -12.97 1.22 6.39
N ALA A 162 -13.02 1.54 5.10
CA ALA A 162 -11.94 2.27 4.42
C ALA A 162 -11.68 3.64 5.09
N ALA A 163 -12.73 4.40 5.40
CA ALA A 163 -12.59 5.68 6.11
C ALA A 163 -12.02 5.52 7.53
N LEU A 164 -12.34 4.42 8.24
CA LEU A 164 -11.74 4.10 9.53
C LEU A 164 -10.26 3.77 9.40
N ILE A 165 -9.86 3.04 8.36
CA ILE A 165 -8.45 2.74 8.06
C ILE A 165 -7.66 4.04 7.86
N ASP A 166 -8.16 4.97 7.05
CA ASP A 166 -7.56 6.30 6.88
C ASP A 166 -7.46 7.04 8.22
N GLY A 167 -8.51 6.96 9.04
CA GLY A 167 -8.54 7.54 10.38
C GLY A 167 -7.47 6.96 11.30
N ILE A 168 -7.23 5.65 11.26
CA ILE A 168 -6.21 4.97 12.06
C ILE A 168 -4.82 5.52 11.73
N PHE A 169 -4.44 5.57 10.45
CA PHE A 169 -3.14 6.11 10.02
C PHE A 169 -2.95 7.58 10.40
N ASN A 170 -4.00 8.39 10.30
CA ASN A 170 -3.95 9.78 10.75
C ASN A 170 -3.81 9.90 12.28
N ARG A 171 -4.45 9.01 13.05
CA ARG A 171 -4.42 9.05 14.52
C ARG A 171 -3.08 8.66 15.09
N VAL A 172 -2.38 7.68 14.52
CA VAL A 172 -1.04 7.27 14.96
C VAL A 172 -0.03 8.44 14.92
N ALA A 173 -0.19 9.38 13.99
CA ALA A 173 0.64 10.58 13.92
C ALA A 173 0.42 11.55 15.08
N VAL A 174 -0.72 11.46 15.79
CA VAL A 174 -1.13 12.39 16.87
C VAL A 174 -1.04 11.73 18.25
N ASP A 175 -1.29 10.42 18.30
CA ASP A 175 -1.38 9.62 19.53
C ASP A 175 -0.75 8.25 19.27
N PRO A 176 0.62 8.18 19.23
CA PRO A 176 1.39 7.01 18.85
C PRO A 176 1.40 5.90 19.91
#